data_11e9c4f8ca534481dbc1cba21a3a7150
#
_entry.id   11e9c4f8ca534481dbc1cba21a3a7150
#
_cell.length_a   1.000
_cell.length_b   1.000
_cell.length_c   1.000
_cell.angle_alpha   90.00
_cell.angle_beta   90.00
_cell.angle_gamma   90.00
#
_symmetry.space_group_name_H-M   'P 1'
#
loop_
_entity.id
_entity.type
_entity.pdbx_description
1 polymer ?
#
loop_
_entity_poly.entity_id
_entity_poly.type
_entity_poly.pdbx_seq_one_letter_code
_entity_poly.pdbx_strand_id
1 'polypeptide(L)'
;QADNVPLVRELINAQTQVLDLVDENQKLREQIKKMQETTDIAGKIERHEDAYITLADDPDKHIYCSCCWDTKKMLVQGQKTGVGTYRCPSCGTNAYYDKAAYDKHQAEAIASIGTMTAQINRRR
;
A
#
# COMPACT_ATOMS: atom_id res chain seq x y z
N GLN A 1 3.98 63.82 4.45
CA GLN A 1 3.51 62.57 5.09
C GLN A 1 2.63 61.76 4.18
N ALA A 2 1.93 62.39 3.21
CA ALA A 2 1.18 61.67 2.19
C ALA A 2 2.09 60.77 1.31
N ASP A 3 3.34 61.11 1.18
CA ASP A 3 4.34 60.39 0.36
C ASP A 3 4.74 59.03 0.97
N ASN A 4 4.52 58.83 2.30
CA ASN A 4 4.88 57.60 2.96
C ASN A 4 3.79 56.51 2.80
N VAL A 5 2.55 56.88 2.45
CA VAL A 5 1.45 55.93 2.32
C VAL A 5 1.68 54.90 1.20
N PRO A 6 2.14 55.31 -0.02
CA PRO A 6 2.47 54.35 -1.07
C PRO A 6 3.60 53.39 -0.67
N LEU A 7 4.63 53.91 0.00
CA LEU A 7 5.75 53.09 0.47
C LEU A 7 5.32 52.05 1.51
N VAL A 8 4.45 52.44 2.44
CA VAL A 8 3.91 51.52 3.43
C VAL A 8 3.09 50.41 2.77
N ARG A 9 2.27 50.76 1.77
CA ARG A 9 1.49 49.78 0.99
C ARG A 9 2.40 48.80 0.26
N GLU A 10 3.43 49.28 -0.39
CA GLU A 10 4.39 48.42 -1.08
C GLU A 10 5.11 47.48 -0.10
N LEU A 11 5.47 47.98 1.07
CA LEU A 11 6.12 47.18 2.10
C LEU A 11 5.17 46.07 2.60
N ILE A 12 3.92 46.40 2.86
CA ILE A 12 2.89 45.41 3.29
C ILE A 12 2.69 44.38 2.19
N ASN A 13 2.59 44.79 0.94
CA ASN A 13 2.44 43.87 -0.20
C ASN A 13 3.65 42.95 -0.31
N ALA A 14 4.87 43.51 -0.16
CA ALA A 14 6.09 42.70 -0.19
C ALA A 14 6.13 41.67 0.94
N GLN A 15 5.74 42.08 2.15
CA GLN A 15 5.67 41.16 3.28
C GLN A 15 4.65 40.04 3.05
N THR A 16 3.48 40.36 2.49
CA THR A 16 2.46 39.38 2.15
C THR A 16 2.98 38.39 1.12
N GLN A 17 3.66 38.87 0.09
CA GLN A 17 4.27 38.02 -0.94
C GLN A 17 5.34 37.09 -0.34
N VAL A 18 6.15 37.59 0.59
CA VAL A 18 7.17 36.78 1.28
C VAL A 18 6.51 35.67 2.09
N LEU A 19 5.45 35.98 2.83
CA LEU A 19 4.70 34.97 3.62
C LEU A 19 4.09 33.91 2.71
N ASP A 20 3.51 34.31 1.59
CA ASP A 20 2.94 33.38 0.61
C ASP A 20 4.02 32.47 0.01
N LEU A 21 5.20 33.02 -0.29
CA LEU A 21 6.34 32.26 -0.78
C LEU A 21 6.87 31.28 0.26
N VAL A 22 6.92 31.66 1.53
CA VAL A 22 7.33 30.79 2.62
C VAL A 22 6.36 29.60 2.74
N ASP A 23 5.05 29.87 2.71
CA ASP A 23 4.03 28.82 2.77
C ASP A 23 4.12 27.87 1.59
N GLU A 24 4.25 28.43 0.38
CA GLU A 24 4.39 27.63 -0.83
C GLU A 24 5.67 26.80 -0.81
N ASN A 25 6.78 27.37 -0.36
CA ASN A 25 8.04 26.66 -0.24
C ASN A 25 7.94 25.48 0.72
N GLN A 26 7.27 25.68 1.87
CA GLN A 26 7.06 24.63 2.83
C GLN A 26 6.20 23.49 2.25
N LYS A 27 5.12 23.81 1.55
CA LYS A 27 4.26 22.83 0.90
C LYS A 27 5.03 22.02 -0.15
N LEU A 28 5.85 22.71 -0.96
CA LEU A 28 6.68 22.04 -1.97
C LEU A 28 7.71 21.12 -1.33
N ARG A 29 8.34 21.53 -0.22
CA ARG A 29 9.29 20.68 0.51
C ARG A 29 8.62 19.44 1.06
N GLU A 30 7.41 19.54 1.60
CA GLU A 30 6.64 18.41 2.07
C GLU A 30 6.28 17.46 0.93
N GLN A 31 5.90 17.99 -0.23
CA GLN A 31 5.62 17.19 -1.42
C GLN A 31 6.87 16.46 -1.91
N ILE A 32 8.02 17.13 -1.96
CA ILE A 32 9.29 16.51 -2.35
C ILE A 32 9.65 15.39 -1.39
N LYS A 33 9.48 15.59 -0.08
CA LYS A 33 9.75 14.58 0.92
C LYS A 33 8.89 13.33 0.70
N LYS A 34 7.60 13.50 0.46
CA LYS A 34 6.70 12.38 0.17
C LYS A 34 7.08 11.64 -1.11
N MET A 35 7.45 12.39 -2.14
CA MET A 35 7.89 11.81 -3.41
C MET A 35 9.18 11.01 -3.24
N GLN A 36 10.14 11.51 -2.45
CA GLN A 36 11.38 10.80 -2.14
C GLN A 36 11.11 9.52 -1.35
N GLU A 37 10.26 9.57 -0.34
CA GLU A 37 9.85 8.40 0.44
C GLU A 37 9.20 7.35 -0.46
N THR A 38 8.32 7.76 -1.37
CA THR A 38 7.69 6.86 -2.34
C THR A 38 8.71 6.23 -3.28
N THR A 39 9.68 7.02 -3.76
CA THR A 39 10.75 6.53 -4.63
C THR A 39 11.65 5.54 -3.90
N ASP A 40 12.00 5.82 -2.65
CA ASP A 40 12.81 4.93 -1.82
C ASP A 40 12.09 3.58 -1.59
N ILE A 41 10.81 3.62 -1.29
CA ILE A 41 9.98 2.42 -1.12
C ILE A 41 9.89 1.66 -2.44
N ALA A 42 9.68 2.36 -3.56
CA ALA A 42 9.62 1.72 -4.89
C ALA A 42 10.88 0.93 -5.22
N GLY A 43 12.05 1.44 -4.81
CA GLY A 43 13.33 0.76 -5.01
C GLY A 43 13.51 -0.50 -4.17
N LYS A 44 12.71 -0.68 -3.11
CA LYS A 44 12.76 -1.84 -2.22
C LYS A 44 11.69 -2.88 -2.51
N ILE A 45 10.74 -2.58 -3.39
CA ILE A 45 9.62 -3.46 -3.68
C ILE A 45 10.09 -4.69 -4.46
N GLU A 46 9.74 -5.86 -3.95
CA GLU A 46 9.89 -7.13 -4.62
C GLU A 46 8.53 -7.61 -5.11
N ARG A 47 8.40 -7.82 -6.42
CA ARG A 47 7.19 -8.36 -7.04
C ARG A 47 7.29 -9.87 -7.13
N HIS A 48 6.14 -10.53 -7.00
CA HIS A 48 6.01 -11.97 -7.02
C HIS A 48 5.04 -12.42 -8.13
N GLU A 49 5.02 -13.70 -8.44
CA GLU A 49 4.08 -14.26 -9.42
C GLU A 49 2.63 -14.03 -8.99
N ASP A 50 2.34 -14.21 -7.70
CA ASP A 50 1.03 -13.93 -7.15
C ASP A 50 0.85 -12.42 -6.92
N ALA A 51 -0.39 -12.00 -6.75
CA ALA A 51 -0.73 -10.57 -6.68
C ALA A 51 -0.42 -9.95 -5.31
N TYR A 52 0.84 -9.96 -4.91
CA TYR A 52 1.31 -9.32 -3.68
C TYR A 52 2.72 -8.78 -3.86
N ILE A 53 3.13 -7.89 -2.98
CA ILE A 53 4.48 -7.34 -2.96
C ILE A 53 5.09 -7.49 -1.56
N THR A 54 6.41 -7.55 -1.50
CA THR A 54 7.19 -7.54 -0.27
C THR A 54 8.27 -6.47 -0.37
N LEU A 55 8.92 -6.15 0.75
CA LEU A 55 10.03 -5.19 0.79
C LEU A 55 11.35 -5.92 1.00
N ALA A 56 12.37 -5.53 0.23
CA ALA A 56 13.68 -6.17 0.28
C ALA A 56 14.37 -6.03 1.65
N ASP A 57 14.13 -4.93 2.35
CA ASP A 57 14.71 -4.63 3.65
C ASP A 57 13.90 -5.15 4.84
N ASP A 58 12.79 -5.82 4.58
CA ASP A 58 11.94 -6.41 5.63
C ASP A 58 12.34 -7.87 5.86
N PRO A 59 12.96 -8.20 7.01
CA PRO A 59 13.37 -9.57 7.29
C PRO A 59 12.18 -10.51 7.51
N ASP A 60 11.04 -9.98 7.98
CA ASP A 60 9.83 -10.76 8.23
C ASP A 60 9.00 -10.98 6.97
N LYS A 61 9.35 -10.31 5.88
CA LYS A 61 8.67 -10.42 4.57
C LYS A 61 7.15 -10.28 4.69
N HIS A 62 6.70 -9.18 5.27
CA HIS A 62 5.29 -8.85 5.33
C HIS A 62 4.70 -8.71 3.94
N ILE A 63 3.45 -9.13 3.80
CA ILE A 63 2.72 -9.10 2.55
C ILE A 63 1.97 -7.78 2.43
N TYR A 64 2.16 -7.08 1.31
CA TYR A 64 1.48 -5.83 1.01
C TYR A 64 0.61 -5.96 -0.24
N CYS A 65 -0.49 -5.22 -0.28
CA CYS A 65 -1.40 -5.22 -1.41
C CYS A 65 -0.76 -4.58 -2.63
N SER A 66 -0.61 -5.33 -3.71
CA SER A 66 -0.06 -4.83 -4.97
C SER A 66 -1.00 -3.81 -5.64
N CYS A 67 -2.30 -3.99 -5.51
CA CYS A 67 -3.30 -3.07 -6.07
C CYS A 67 -3.22 -1.69 -5.43
N CYS A 68 -3.14 -1.60 -4.10
CA CYS A 68 -3.00 -0.33 -3.40
C CYS A 68 -1.69 0.39 -3.75
N TRP A 69 -0.60 -0.36 -3.90
CA TRP A 69 0.67 0.23 -4.32
C TRP A 69 0.59 0.74 -5.76
N ASP A 70 0.09 -0.05 -6.69
CA ASP A 70 0.05 0.31 -8.11
C ASP A 70 -0.90 1.48 -8.39
N THR A 71 -2.02 1.55 -7.68
CA THR A 71 -3.03 2.59 -7.91
C THR A 71 -2.82 3.85 -7.07
N LYS A 72 -2.40 3.71 -5.81
CA LYS A 72 -2.36 4.82 -4.85
C LYS A 72 -0.97 5.10 -4.28
N LYS A 73 0.01 4.26 -4.60
CA LYS A 73 1.36 4.32 -4.00
C LYS A 73 1.34 4.26 -2.48
N MET A 74 0.45 3.44 -1.94
CA MET A 74 0.30 3.19 -0.51
C MET A 74 0.69 1.76 -0.18
N LEU A 75 1.51 1.60 0.87
CA LEU A 75 1.81 0.29 1.43
C LEU A 75 0.71 -0.08 2.42
N VAL A 76 -0.13 -1.04 2.03
CA VAL A 76 -1.18 -1.57 2.89
C VAL A 76 -0.89 -3.05 3.13
N GLN A 77 -0.63 -3.40 4.39
CA GLN A 77 -0.35 -4.78 4.76
C GLN A 77 -1.59 -5.64 4.56
N GLY A 78 -1.45 -6.74 3.82
CA GLY A 78 -2.52 -7.71 3.62
C GLY A 78 -2.77 -8.54 4.87
N GLN A 79 -4.03 -8.83 5.15
CA GLN A 79 -4.43 -9.73 6.23
C GLN A 79 -4.57 -11.15 5.69
N LYS A 80 -3.82 -12.09 6.27
CA LYS A 80 -3.91 -13.49 5.90
C LYS A 80 -5.28 -14.03 6.31
N THR A 81 -6.04 -14.54 5.35
CA THR A 81 -7.40 -15.05 5.56
C THR A 81 -7.50 -16.57 5.55
N GLY A 82 -6.46 -17.25 5.09
CA GLY A 82 -6.39 -18.70 5.02
C GLY A 82 -5.07 -19.15 4.46
N VAL A 83 -4.99 -20.41 4.02
CA VAL A 83 -3.77 -20.96 3.44
C VAL A 83 -3.54 -20.33 2.07
N GLY A 84 -2.47 -19.53 1.97
CA GLY A 84 -2.05 -18.91 0.71
C GLY A 84 -2.89 -17.74 0.24
N THR A 85 -3.84 -17.25 1.05
CA THR A 85 -4.73 -16.13 0.68
C THR A 85 -4.63 -14.96 1.65
N TYR A 86 -4.85 -13.75 1.13
CA TYR A 86 -4.91 -12.54 1.95
C TYR A 86 -6.02 -11.61 1.44
N ARG A 87 -6.42 -10.70 2.31
CA ARG A 87 -7.35 -9.62 1.97
C ARG A 87 -6.71 -8.29 2.33
N CYS A 88 -6.86 -7.31 1.43
CA CYS A 88 -6.45 -5.93 1.71
C CYS A 88 -7.54 -5.21 2.52
N PRO A 89 -7.24 -4.69 3.71
CA PRO A 89 -8.25 -4.00 4.51
C PRO A 89 -8.64 -2.63 3.93
N SER A 90 -7.84 -2.07 3.03
CA SER A 90 -8.11 -0.76 2.43
C SER A 90 -8.97 -0.86 1.19
N CYS A 91 -8.58 -1.68 0.21
CA CYS A 91 -9.32 -1.80 -1.06
C CYS A 91 -10.26 -3.00 -1.09
N GLY A 92 -10.20 -3.89 -0.11
CA GLY A 92 -11.04 -5.08 -0.04
C GLY A 92 -10.67 -6.19 -1.03
N THR A 93 -9.57 -6.06 -1.75
CA THR A 93 -9.12 -7.06 -2.71
C THR A 93 -8.74 -8.34 -1.99
N ASN A 94 -9.29 -9.48 -2.46
CA ASN A 94 -8.87 -10.82 -2.06
C ASN A 94 -7.89 -11.35 -3.09
N ALA A 95 -6.74 -11.82 -2.64
CA ALA A 95 -5.69 -12.29 -3.54
C ALA A 95 -4.90 -13.43 -2.89
N TYR A 96 -4.01 -14.03 -3.67
CA TYR A 96 -3.13 -15.09 -3.21
C TYR A 96 -1.75 -14.51 -2.89
N TYR A 97 -1.13 -15.01 -1.82
CA TYR A 97 0.30 -14.81 -1.58
C TYR A 97 1.07 -16.13 -1.79
N ASP A 98 0.36 -17.25 -1.87
CA ASP A 98 0.92 -18.56 -2.22
C ASP A 98 -0.19 -19.41 -2.84
N LYS A 99 -0.43 -19.23 -4.12
CA LYS A 99 -1.48 -19.95 -4.83
C LYS A 99 -1.23 -21.45 -4.83
N ALA A 100 0.01 -21.88 -4.93
CA ALA A 100 0.36 -23.28 -4.90
C ALA A 100 -0.05 -23.95 -3.59
N ALA A 101 0.21 -23.29 -2.45
CA ALA A 101 -0.22 -23.76 -1.14
C ALA A 101 -1.74 -23.77 -1.01
N TYR A 102 -2.41 -22.77 -1.54
CA TYR A 102 -3.88 -22.71 -1.56
C TYR A 102 -4.46 -23.88 -2.34
N ASP A 103 -3.98 -24.13 -3.55
CA ASP A 103 -4.45 -25.21 -4.41
C ASP A 103 -4.23 -26.59 -3.76
N LYS A 104 -3.06 -26.77 -3.13
CA LYS A 104 -2.73 -28.00 -2.41
C LYS A 104 -3.70 -28.21 -1.24
N HIS A 105 -3.97 -27.17 -0.47
CA HIS A 105 -4.88 -27.23 0.66
C HIS A 105 -6.30 -27.59 0.21
N GLN A 106 -6.77 -26.99 -0.88
CA GLN A 106 -8.07 -27.30 -1.46
C GLN A 106 -8.16 -28.76 -1.95
N ALA A 107 -7.12 -29.25 -2.60
CA ALA A 107 -7.05 -30.63 -3.07
C ALA A 107 -7.09 -31.63 -1.90
N GLU A 108 -6.36 -31.34 -0.82
CA GLU A 108 -6.38 -32.16 0.41
C GLU A 108 -7.76 -32.16 1.07
N ALA A 109 -8.43 -31.01 1.13
CA ALA A 109 -9.78 -30.90 1.67
C ALA A 109 -10.79 -31.71 0.84
N ILE A 110 -10.71 -31.63 -0.48
CA ILE A 110 -11.56 -32.40 -1.40
C ILE A 110 -11.29 -33.90 -1.23
N ALA A 111 -10.03 -34.32 -1.14
CA ALA A 111 -9.66 -35.71 -0.93
C ALA A 111 -10.20 -36.24 0.42
N SER A 112 -10.15 -35.45 1.49
CA SER A 112 -10.71 -35.80 2.80
C SER A 112 -12.21 -35.97 2.73
N ILE A 113 -12.94 -35.09 2.04
CA ILE A 113 -14.39 -35.21 1.84
C ILE A 113 -14.73 -36.51 1.06
N GLY A 114 -13.99 -36.79 -0.02
CA GLY A 114 -14.15 -38.00 -0.79
C GLY A 114 -13.93 -39.27 0.04
N THR A 115 -12.91 -39.29 0.89
CA THR A 115 -12.63 -40.40 1.81
C THR A 115 -13.77 -40.59 2.81
N MET A 116 -14.28 -39.52 3.41
CA MET A 116 -15.40 -39.56 4.33
C MET A 116 -16.67 -40.11 3.67
N THR A 117 -16.96 -39.66 2.46
CA THR A 117 -18.13 -40.14 1.68
C THR A 117 -18.01 -41.64 1.39
N ALA A 118 -16.84 -42.11 0.98
CA ALA A 118 -16.57 -43.52 0.72
C ALA A 118 -16.77 -44.39 1.98
N GLN A 119 -16.32 -43.90 3.14
CA GLN A 119 -16.52 -44.59 4.41
C GLN A 119 -18.00 -44.70 4.79
N ILE A 120 -18.77 -43.64 4.60
CA ILE A 120 -20.20 -43.63 4.85
C ILE A 120 -20.91 -44.65 3.94
N ASN A 121 -20.58 -44.69 2.67
CA ASN A 121 -21.15 -45.63 1.72
C ASN A 121 -20.81 -47.08 2.05
N ARG A 122 -19.64 -47.38 2.58
CA ARG A 122 -19.23 -48.71 3.00
C ARG A 122 -20.02 -49.23 4.21
N ARG A 123 -20.51 -48.31 5.06
CA ARG A 123 -21.30 -48.66 6.25
C ARG A 123 -22.75 -48.95 5.96
N ARG A 124 -23.21 -48.65 4.77
CA ARG A 124 -24.54 -48.99 4.29
C ARG A 124 -24.51 -50.37 3.64
#